data_fe953b415b0d3e7bb41ac212261f2021
#
_entry.id   fe953b415b0d3e7bb41ac212261f2021
#
_cell.length_a   1.000
_cell.length_b   1.000
_cell.length_c   1.000
_cell.angle_alpha   90.00
_cell.angle_beta   90.00
_cell.angle_gamma   90.00
#
_symmetry.space_group_name_H-M   'P 1'
#
loop_
_entity.id
_entity.type
_entity.pdbx_description
1 polymer ?
#
loop_
_entity_poly.entity_id
_entity_poly.type
_entity_poly.pdbx_seq_one_letter_code
_entity_poly.pdbx_strand_id
1 'polypeptide(L)'
;MKERVFKERESLCVWIESDAESLLFSGQDLAGAFGTDEYEYWVRVKARDFTKILEALGAAADEDVAEVLLAHREEVFGVGELTWLKSIGIEPKFDSYF
;
A
#
# COMPACT_ATOMS: atom_id res chain seq x y z
N MET A 1 -2.91 15.78 4.39
CA MET A 1 -2.39 14.45 4.07
C MET A 1 -1.12 14.53 3.24
N LYS A 2 -0.21 13.61 3.45
CA LYS A 2 1.09 13.65 2.79
C LYS A 2 1.39 12.33 2.11
N GLU A 3 1.71 12.38 0.83
CA GLU A 3 2.10 11.21 0.06
C GLU A 3 3.55 10.86 0.34
N ARG A 4 3.84 9.58 0.54
CA ARG A 4 5.18 9.10 0.84
C ARG A 4 5.53 7.92 -0.05
N VAL A 5 6.81 7.83 -0.41
CA VAL A 5 7.29 6.72 -1.23
C VAL A 5 7.32 5.46 -0.37
N PHE A 6 6.51 4.48 -0.73
CA PHE A 6 6.48 3.19 -0.07
C PHE A 6 7.48 2.23 -0.70
N LYS A 7 7.56 2.22 -2.03
CA LYS A 7 8.47 1.34 -2.75
C LYS A 7 8.96 1.99 -4.03
N GLU A 8 10.24 1.83 -4.27
CA GLU A 8 10.82 2.27 -5.51
C GLU A 8 11.80 1.21 -5.98
N ARG A 9 11.62 0.70 -7.19
CA ARG A 9 12.51 -0.28 -7.76
C ARG A 9 12.45 -0.17 -9.28
N GLU A 10 13.58 0.17 -9.90
CA GLU A 10 13.65 0.35 -11.34
C GLU A 10 12.58 1.32 -11.83
N SER A 11 11.60 0.81 -12.56
CA SER A 11 10.54 1.64 -13.11
C SER A 11 9.25 1.59 -12.28
N LEU A 12 9.23 0.78 -11.22
CA LEU A 12 8.04 0.66 -10.38
C LEU A 12 8.17 1.55 -9.15
N CYS A 13 7.19 2.42 -8.98
CA CYS A 13 7.09 3.27 -7.79
C CYS A 13 5.74 3.05 -7.14
N VAL A 14 5.72 2.97 -5.83
CA VAL A 14 4.49 2.87 -5.07
C VAL A 14 4.52 3.93 -3.99
N TRP A 15 3.47 4.72 -3.93
CA TRP A 15 3.30 5.76 -2.91
C TRP A 15 2.17 5.38 -1.98
N ILE A 16 2.27 5.81 -0.73
CA ILE A 16 1.16 5.68 0.21
C ILE A 16 0.77 7.03 0.76
N GLU A 17 -0.51 7.19 1.00
CA GLU A 17 -1.01 8.34 1.71
C GLU A 17 -2.22 7.90 2.54
N SER A 18 -2.43 8.56 3.66
CA SER A 18 -3.53 8.20 4.54
C SER A 18 -4.19 9.46 5.10
N ASP A 19 -5.46 9.33 5.41
CA ASP A 19 -6.20 10.36 6.11
C ASP A 19 -7.10 9.67 7.14
N ALA A 20 -8.06 10.40 7.71
CA ALA A 20 -8.93 9.84 8.74
C ALA A 20 -9.86 8.75 8.21
N GLU A 21 -10.06 8.67 6.92
CA GLU A 21 -11.03 7.75 6.31
C GLU A 21 -10.42 6.58 5.56
N SER A 22 -9.24 6.75 5.00
CA SER A 22 -8.66 5.69 4.17
C SER A 22 -7.16 5.78 4.05
N LEU A 23 -6.59 4.68 3.58
CA LEU A 23 -5.19 4.54 3.23
C LEU A 23 -5.17 4.15 1.76
N LEU A 24 -4.31 4.79 0.98
CA LEU A 24 -4.21 4.53 -0.45
C LEU A 24 -2.79 4.20 -0.84
N PHE A 25 -2.62 3.05 -1.50
CA PHE A 25 -1.38 2.71 -2.20
C PHE A 25 -1.59 3.06 -3.67
N SER A 26 -0.69 3.85 -4.23
CA SER A 26 -0.74 4.21 -5.65
C SER A 26 0.53 3.68 -6.31
N GLY A 27 0.39 2.77 -7.25
CA GLY A 27 1.52 2.18 -7.94
C GLY A 27 1.57 2.61 -9.39
N GLN A 28 2.79 2.80 -9.90
CA GLN A 28 2.99 3.16 -11.30
C GLN A 28 4.21 2.41 -11.84
N ASP A 29 4.02 1.67 -12.91
CA ASP A 29 5.09 0.93 -13.59
C ASP A 29 5.32 1.58 -14.96
N LEU A 30 6.44 2.27 -15.09
CA LEU A 30 6.77 3.02 -16.29
C LEU A 30 7.52 2.20 -17.33
N ALA A 31 7.91 0.98 -16.99
CA ALA A 31 8.66 0.14 -17.93
C ALA A 31 7.76 -0.68 -18.87
N GLY A 32 6.44 -0.58 -18.70
CA GLY A 32 5.52 -1.33 -19.52
C GLY A 32 5.59 -2.84 -19.30
N ALA A 33 5.68 -3.25 -18.04
CA ALA A 33 5.83 -4.67 -17.68
C ALA A 33 4.73 -5.57 -18.23
N PHE A 34 3.59 -4.98 -18.61
CA PHE A 34 2.45 -5.73 -19.12
C PHE A 34 2.21 -5.50 -20.61
N GLY A 35 3.25 -5.05 -21.31
CA GLY A 35 3.15 -4.82 -22.76
C GLY A 35 2.59 -3.47 -23.12
N THR A 36 2.44 -2.58 -22.16
CA THR A 36 2.00 -1.21 -22.37
C THR A 36 3.10 -0.26 -21.96
N ASP A 37 3.01 1.01 -22.34
CA ASP A 37 3.99 1.99 -21.97
C ASP A 37 3.89 2.37 -20.49
N GLU A 38 2.73 2.12 -19.88
CA GLU A 38 2.46 2.58 -18.54
C GLU A 38 1.37 1.73 -17.90
N TYR A 39 1.55 1.40 -16.63
CA TYR A 39 0.55 0.67 -15.86
C TYR A 39 0.40 1.33 -14.51
N GLU A 40 -0.83 1.65 -14.14
CA GLU A 40 -1.14 2.26 -12.85
C GLU A 40 -2.16 1.43 -12.10
N TYR A 41 -2.02 1.39 -10.78
CA TYR A 41 -3.00 0.73 -9.94
C TYR A 41 -3.16 1.46 -8.62
N TRP A 42 -4.29 1.22 -7.97
CA TRP A 42 -4.60 1.80 -6.67
C TRP A 42 -5.17 0.71 -5.77
N VAL A 43 -4.71 0.69 -4.52
CA VAL A 43 -5.23 -0.21 -3.49
C VAL A 43 -5.68 0.65 -2.33
N ARG A 44 -6.98 0.61 -2.02
CA ARG A 44 -7.56 1.43 -0.97
C ARG A 44 -8.02 0.60 0.21
N VAL A 45 -7.66 1.04 1.41
CA VAL A 45 -8.02 0.38 2.67
C VAL A 45 -8.84 1.36 3.50
N LYS A 46 -9.97 0.91 4.03
CA LYS A 46 -10.83 1.75 4.87
C LYS A 46 -10.24 1.90 6.27
N ALA A 47 -10.53 3.03 6.92
CA ALA A 47 -10.02 3.32 8.26
C ALA A 47 -10.37 2.22 9.27
N ARG A 48 -11.52 1.58 9.13
CA ARG A 48 -11.95 0.52 10.04
C ARG A 48 -10.97 -0.68 10.03
N ASP A 49 -10.17 -0.80 9.00
CA ASP A 49 -9.21 -1.89 8.88
C ASP A 49 -7.80 -1.51 9.30
N PHE A 50 -7.56 -0.24 9.67
CA PHE A 50 -6.25 0.21 10.10
C PHE A 50 -5.74 -0.56 11.30
N THR A 51 -6.64 -0.90 12.23
CA THR A 51 -6.27 -1.66 13.42
C THR A 51 -5.66 -3.00 13.06
N LYS A 52 -6.18 -3.65 12.02
CA LYS A 52 -5.64 -4.94 11.56
C LYS A 52 -4.21 -4.80 11.10
N ILE A 53 -3.91 -3.71 10.39
CA ILE A 53 -2.56 -3.44 9.91
C ILE A 53 -1.61 -3.21 11.10
N LEU A 54 -2.04 -2.35 12.02
CA LEU A 54 -1.21 -2.00 13.18
C LEU A 54 -0.95 -3.23 14.05
N GLU A 55 -1.95 -4.05 14.29
CA GLU A 55 -1.78 -5.27 15.07
C GLU A 55 -0.84 -6.25 14.37
N ALA A 56 -0.99 -6.41 13.05
CA ALA A 56 -0.15 -7.33 12.29
C ALA A 56 1.32 -6.94 12.34
N LEU A 57 1.60 -5.66 12.47
CA LEU A 57 2.97 -5.15 12.51
C LEU A 57 3.47 -4.86 13.93
N GLY A 58 2.68 -5.23 14.93
CA GLY A 58 3.08 -5.07 16.33
C GLY A 58 3.07 -3.63 16.81
N ALA A 59 2.29 -2.76 16.17
CA ALA A 59 2.23 -1.35 16.50
C ALA A 59 1.05 -1.04 17.43
N ALA A 60 1.12 0.10 18.11
CA ALA A 60 0.04 0.54 18.96
C ALA A 60 -1.13 1.06 18.13
N ALA A 61 -2.34 0.98 18.68
CA ALA A 61 -3.55 1.36 17.95
C ALA A 61 -3.62 2.85 17.60
N ASP A 62 -2.84 3.68 18.26
CA ASP A 62 -2.83 5.12 18.01
C ASP A 62 -1.69 5.58 17.10
N GLU A 63 -0.88 4.65 16.58
CA GLU A 63 0.18 5.01 15.67
C GLU A 63 -0.35 5.30 14.27
N ASP A 64 0.39 6.11 13.51
CA ASP A 64 0.03 6.45 12.15
C ASP A 64 0.27 5.23 11.26
N VAL A 65 -0.78 4.71 10.65
CA VAL A 65 -0.69 3.50 9.83
C VAL A 65 0.29 3.65 8.67
N ALA A 66 0.37 4.82 8.05
CA ALA A 66 1.30 5.05 6.95
C ALA A 66 2.76 5.00 7.43
N GLU A 67 3.04 5.59 8.59
CA GLU A 67 4.39 5.55 9.17
C GLU A 67 4.80 4.13 9.53
N VAL A 68 3.88 3.38 10.12
CA VAL A 68 4.15 1.99 10.50
C VAL A 68 4.42 1.13 9.28
N LEU A 69 3.62 1.31 8.22
CA LEU A 69 3.83 0.60 6.96
C LEU A 69 5.19 0.93 6.35
N LEU A 70 5.58 2.20 6.38
CA LEU A 70 6.89 2.60 5.85
C LEU A 70 8.02 1.95 6.64
N ALA A 71 7.89 1.85 7.95
CA ALA A 71 8.89 1.21 8.79
C ALA A 71 9.01 -0.28 8.51
N HIS A 72 7.94 -0.92 8.03
CA HIS A 72 7.90 -2.35 7.73
C HIS A 72 7.74 -2.63 6.23
N ARG A 73 8.12 -1.67 5.39
CA ARG A 73 7.87 -1.79 3.96
C ARG A 73 8.50 -3.01 3.31
N GLU A 74 9.66 -3.43 3.77
CA GLU A 74 10.32 -4.59 3.18
C GLU A 74 9.55 -5.88 3.44
N GLU A 75 8.98 -6.00 4.62
CA GLU A 75 8.16 -7.15 4.98
C GLU A 75 6.90 -7.21 4.12
N VAL A 76 6.21 -6.08 4.00
CA VAL A 76 4.98 -6.00 3.21
C VAL A 76 5.28 -6.22 1.74
N PHE A 77 6.38 -5.68 1.23
CA PHE A 77 6.78 -5.84 -0.16
C PHE A 77 7.25 -7.22 -0.52
N GLY A 78 7.90 -7.90 0.42
CA GLY A 78 8.34 -9.26 0.18
C GLY A 78 7.17 -10.14 -0.24
N VAL A 79 5.97 -9.81 0.23
CA VAL A 79 4.74 -10.53 -0.10
C VAL A 79 3.95 -9.81 -1.21
N GLY A 80 4.04 -8.49 -1.27
CA GLY A 80 3.21 -7.66 -2.12
C GLY A 80 2.06 -7.08 -1.31
N GLU A 81 1.83 -5.77 -1.44
CA GLU A 81 0.88 -5.08 -0.57
C GLU A 81 -0.53 -5.65 -0.63
N LEU A 82 -1.01 -6.01 -1.82
CA LEU A 82 -2.36 -6.56 -1.95
C LEU A 82 -2.47 -7.93 -1.29
N THR A 83 -1.49 -8.80 -1.55
CA THR A 83 -1.46 -10.15 -0.98
C THR A 83 -1.30 -10.08 0.53
N TRP A 84 -0.42 -9.19 1.01
CA TRP A 84 -0.19 -9.03 2.44
C TRP A 84 -1.47 -8.58 3.16
N LEU A 85 -2.17 -7.59 2.60
CA LEU A 85 -3.43 -7.12 3.18
C LEU A 85 -4.46 -8.23 3.27
N LYS A 86 -4.59 -9.03 2.22
CA LYS A 86 -5.53 -10.16 2.23
C LYS A 86 -5.13 -11.19 3.27
N SER A 87 -3.84 -11.40 3.48
CA SER A 87 -3.35 -12.38 4.43
C SER A 87 -3.70 -12.04 5.89
N ILE A 88 -3.95 -10.77 6.18
CA ILE A 88 -4.33 -10.33 7.53
C ILE A 88 -5.83 -10.07 7.66
N GLY A 89 -6.61 -10.51 6.68
CA GLY A 89 -8.07 -10.43 6.75
C GLY A 89 -8.67 -9.14 6.25
N ILE A 90 -7.95 -8.38 5.45
CA ILE A 90 -8.47 -7.16 4.84
C ILE A 90 -8.81 -7.42 3.39
N GLU A 91 -9.95 -6.91 2.94
CA GLU A 91 -10.33 -6.94 1.54
C GLU A 91 -10.26 -5.52 1.00
N PRO A 92 -9.11 -5.11 0.46
CA PRO A 92 -8.98 -3.76 -0.05
C PRO A 92 -9.68 -3.60 -1.39
N LYS A 93 -9.98 -2.37 -1.73
CA LYS A 93 -10.50 -2.06 -3.05
C LYS A 93 -9.33 -1.89 -3.99
N PHE A 94 -9.32 -2.66 -5.06
CA PHE A 94 -8.26 -2.62 -6.07
C PHE A 94 -8.79 -2.05 -7.37
N ASP A 95 -8.10 -1.06 -7.93
CA ASP A 95 -8.42 -0.49 -9.23
C ASP A 95 -7.13 -0.45 -10.04
N SER A 96 -7.23 -0.63 -11.34
CA SER A 96 -6.06 -0.55 -12.22
C SER A 96 -6.42 0.15 -13.52
N TYR A 97 -5.39 0.70 -14.16
CA TYR A 97 -5.53 1.39 -15.42
C TYR A 97 -4.28 1.18 -16.27
N PHE A 98 -4.47 0.77 -17.50
CA PHE A 98 -3.34 0.60 -18.43
C PHE A 98 -3.83 0.49 -19.88
#